data_900a14da9c08649f1e775e855aed1b7f
#
_entry.id   900a14da9c08649f1e775e855aed1b7f
#
_cell.length_a   1.000
_cell.length_b   1.000
_cell.length_c   1.000
_cell.angle_alpha   90.00
_cell.angle_beta   90.00
_cell.angle_gamma   90.00
#
_symmetry.space_group_name_H-M   'P 1'
#
loop_
_entity.id
_entity.type
_entity.pdbx_description
1 polymer ?
#
loop_
_entity_poly.entity_id
_entity_poly.type
_entity_poly.pdbx_seq_one_letter_code
_entity_poly.pdbx_strand_id
1 'polypeptide(L)'
;MAHGRSLGTCGALLAALVLAGCGSTPAVSLQSEFLDAVDTAGEGSGTLDLVPVLHDDWQRVVVACPGTDEEAIAAALEVESVDGDLPDLGDEDTGWLLLVNGSTVTDVVDVPRDEADLCAGDGGPDVLTPGSPTMTVTPGETDGAWVVSAD
;
A
#
# COMPACT_ATOMS: atom_id res chain seq x y z
N MET A 1 -14.48 3.11 -86.28
CA MET A 1 -13.05 2.78 -86.03
C MET A 1 -12.56 3.64 -84.90
N ALA A 2 -11.72 3.06 -84.07
CA ALA A 2 -10.98 3.65 -82.99
C ALA A 2 -11.64 3.60 -81.61
N HIS A 3 -11.10 2.80 -80.87
CA HIS A 3 -11.00 2.29 -79.59
C HIS A 3 -10.51 3.35 -78.56
N GLY A 4 -11.27 3.62 -77.53
CA GLY A 4 -10.86 4.38 -76.36
C GLY A 4 -10.87 3.48 -75.11
N ARG A 5 -9.71 3.03 -74.70
CA ARG A 5 -9.53 2.30 -73.46
C ARG A 5 -9.46 3.27 -72.26
N SER A 6 -10.45 3.19 -71.42
CA SER A 6 -10.40 3.89 -70.10
C SER A 6 -9.72 2.99 -69.09
N LEU A 7 -8.58 3.43 -68.61
CA LEU A 7 -7.89 2.82 -67.44
C LEU A 7 -8.54 3.32 -66.14
N GLY A 8 -9.16 2.41 -65.44
CA GLY A 8 -9.63 2.66 -64.09
C GLY A 8 -8.49 2.57 -63.09
N THR A 9 -8.25 3.66 -62.41
CA THR A 9 -7.28 3.75 -61.33
C THR A 9 -7.91 3.25 -60.02
N CYS A 10 -7.49 2.09 -59.57
CA CYS A 10 -7.82 1.60 -58.22
C CYS A 10 -7.07 2.43 -57.16
N GLY A 11 -7.78 3.28 -56.48
CA GLY A 11 -7.29 3.94 -55.26
C GLY A 11 -7.35 2.99 -54.10
N ALA A 12 -6.20 2.52 -53.61
CA ALA A 12 -6.08 1.77 -52.37
C ALA A 12 -6.22 2.72 -51.19
N LEU A 13 -7.32 2.69 -50.47
CA LEU A 13 -7.52 3.32 -49.18
C LEU A 13 -6.79 2.46 -48.12
N LEU A 14 -5.60 2.90 -47.69
CA LEU A 14 -4.93 2.42 -46.51
C LEU A 14 -5.66 2.99 -45.30
N ALA A 15 -6.51 2.18 -44.67
CA ALA A 15 -7.05 2.46 -43.36
C ALA A 15 -5.95 2.21 -42.31
N ALA A 16 -5.33 3.28 -41.84
CA ALA A 16 -4.44 3.23 -40.66
C ALA A 16 -5.29 2.99 -39.41
N LEU A 17 -5.32 1.75 -38.93
CA LEU A 17 -5.80 1.44 -37.57
C LEU A 17 -4.82 2.03 -36.56
N VAL A 18 -5.15 3.19 -36.04
CA VAL A 18 -4.52 3.71 -34.82
C VAL A 18 -5.07 2.89 -33.66
N LEU A 19 -4.33 1.86 -33.25
CA LEU A 19 -4.51 1.21 -31.97
C LEU A 19 -4.12 2.23 -30.89
N ALA A 20 -5.10 3.00 -30.42
CA ALA A 20 -4.98 3.73 -29.17
C ALA A 20 -4.91 2.68 -28.06
N GLY A 21 -3.70 2.22 -27.76
CA GLY A 21 -3.42 1.44 -26.57
C GLY A 21 -3.69 2.36 -25.38
N CYS A 22 -4.85 2.21 -24.74
CA CYS A 22 -5.03 2.67 -23.37
C CYS A 22 -4.05 1.88 -22.52
N GLY A 23 -2.84 2.40 -22.35
CA GLY A 23 -1.92 1.96 -21.33
C GLY A 23 -2.55 2.31 -19.99
N SER A 24 -3.30 1.38 -19.39
CA SER A 24 -3.66 1.45 -18.00
C SER A 24 -2.34 1.36 -17.24
N THR A 25 -1.88 2.47 -16.68
CA THR A 25 -0.81 2.46 -15.68
C THR A 25 -1.32 1.54 -14.56
N PRO A 26 -0.61 0.46 -14.20
CA PRO A 26 -1.05 -0.37 -13.09
C PRO A 26 -1.18 0.55 -11.87
N ALA A 27 -2.32 0.49 -11.17
CA ALA A 27 -2.47 1.20 -9.92
C ALA A 27 -1.40 0.67 -8.97
N VAL A 28 -0.53 1.54 -8.49
CA VAL A 28 0.46 1.20 -7.47
C VAL A 28 -0.32 0.82 -6.22
N SER A 29 -0.04 -0.33 -5.63
CA SER A 29 -0.72 -0.75 -4.41
C SER A 29 -0.21 0.07 -3.23
N LEU A 30 -1.07 0.33 -2.26
CA LEU A 30 -0.69 1.02 -1.02
C LEU A 30 0.47 0.31 -0.30
N GLN A 31 0.53 -1.01 -0.40
CA GLN A 31 1.64 -1.83 0.10
C GLN A 31 2.97 -1.46 -0.56
N SER A 32 3.03 -1.39 -1.90
CA SER A 32 4.28 -1.04 -2.59
C SER A 32 4.70 0.40 -2.31
N GLU A 33 3.76 1.33 -2.21
CA GLU A 33 4.06 2.71 -1.83
C GLU A 33 4.64 2.81 -0.42
N PHE A 34 4.09 2.02 0.51
CA PHE A 34 4.61 1.94 1.87
C PHE A 34 6.02 1.35 1.91
N LEU A 35 6.27 0.23 1.24
CA LEU A 35 7.59 -0.42 1.20
C LEU A 35 8.65 0.47 0.54
N ASP A 36 8.33 1.15 -0.57
CA ASP A 36 9.22 2.12 -1.21
C ASP A 36 9.56 3.30 -0.28
N ALA A 37 8.59 3.73 0.52
CA ALA A 37 8.79 4.79 1.50
C ALA A 37 9.66 4.33 2.68
N VAL A 38 9.51 3.09 3.13
CA VAL A 38 10.37 2.46 4.15
C VAL A 38 11.82 2.39 3.68
N ASP A 39 12.06 1.91 2.45
CA ASP A 39 13.40 1.85 1.86
C ASP A 39 14.04 3.24 1.77
N THR A 40 13.29 4.23 1.29
CA THR A 40 13.75 5.61 1.20
C THR A 40 14.11 6.19 2.57
N ALA A 41 13.26 5.94 3.58
CA ALA A 41 13.50 6.40 4.95
C ALA A 41 14.71 5.71 5.56
N GLY A 42 14.83 4.39 5.38
CA GLY A 42 15.93 3.59 5.92
C GLY A 42 17.28 3.94 5.33
N GLU A 43 17.35 4.23 4.04
CA GLU A 43 18.57 4.72 3.37
C GLU A 43 18.91 6.19 3.72
N GLY A 44 17.95 6.94 4.24
CA GLY A 44 18.04 8.38 4.48
C GLY A 44 17.99 8.78 5.94
N SER A 45 16.87 9.36 6.36
CA SER A 45 16.70 9.97 7.68
C SER A 45 16.44 8.98 8.82
N GLY A 46 16.04 7.76 8.50
CA GLY A 46 15.53 6.79 9.48
C GLY A 46 14.14 7.13 10.04
N THR A 47 13.45 8.08 9.42
CA THR A 47 12.11 8.52 9.84
C THR A 47 11.14 8.47 8.65
N LEU A 48 10.01 7.83 8.84
CA LEU A 48 8.94 7.68 7.87
C LEU A 48 7.71 8.49 8.33
N ASP A 49 7.24 9.40 7.49
CA ASP A 49 5.98 10.11 7.68
C ASP A 49 4.88 9.37 6.89
N LEU A 50 3.84 8.92 7.58
CA LEU A 50 2.74 8.16 6.97
C LEU A 50 1.75 9.03 6.19
N VAL A 51 1.65 10.32 6.46
CA VAL A 51 0.67 11.19 5.81
C VAL A 51 0.81 11.23 4.30
N PRO A 52 2.01 11.45 3.72
CA PRO A 52 2.16 11.42 2.26
C PRO A 52 2.08 10.01 1.66
N VAL A 53 2.27 8.96 2.46
CA VAL A 53 2.32 7.57 1.99
C VAL A 53 0.94 6.94 1.92
N LEU A 54 0.11 7.18 2.93
CA LEU A 54 -1.22 6.54 3.03
C LEU A 54 -2.33 7.32 2.32
N HIS A 55 -2.04 8.46 1.75
CA HIS A 55 -2.82 9.32 0.84
C HIS A 55 -4.24 9.73 1.25
N ASP A 56 -4.94 8.95 2.05
CA ASP A 56 -6.39 9.06 2.23
C ASP A 56 -6.82 9.55 3.61
N ASP A 57 -8.11 9.76 3.75
CA ASP A 57 -8.80 10.29 4.93
C ASP A 57 -8.81 9.28 6.09
N TRP A 58 -7.65 8.79 6.52
CA TRP A 58 -7.57 7.99 7.73
C TRP A 58 -7.52 8.86 8.98
N GLN A 59 -8.16 8.40 10.05
CA GLN A 59 -8.14 9.07 11.35
C GLN A 59 -7.10 8.43 12.28
N ARG A 60 -6.92 7.12 12.17
CA ARG A 60 -5.97 6.32 12.95
C ARG A 60 -5.41 5.20 12.07
N VAL A 61 -4.17 4.83 12.33
CA VAL A 61 -3.55 3.63 11.80
C VAL A 61 -3.18 2.75 12.98
N VAL A 62 -3.64 1.51 12.96
CA VAL A 62 -3.25 0.50 13.95
C VAL A 62 -2.17 -0.38 13.36
N VAL A 63 -1.04 -0.48 14.02
CA VAL A 63 -0.02 -1.47 13.72
C VAL A 63 -0.44 -2.77 14.40
N ALA A 64 -0.80 -3.78 13.61
CA ALA A 64 -1.18 -5.09 14.12
C ALA A 64 -0.12 -6.13 13.77
N CYS A 65 0.14 -7.03 14.70
CA CYS A 65 1.13 -8.09 14.60
C CYS A 65 0.49 -9.47 14.70
N PRO A 66 1.20 -10.54 14.27
CA PRO A 66 0.71 -11.90 14.44
C PRO A 66 0.25 -12.19 15.87
N GLY A 67 -0.96 -12.74 15.99
CA GLY A 67 -1.57 -13.02 17.28
C GLY A 67 -2.31 -11.85 17.92
N THR A 68 -2.32 -10.67 17.30
CA THR A 68 -3.22 -9.58 17.72
C THR A 68 -4.67 -10.04 17.49
N ASP A 69 -5.53 -9.85 18.48
CA ASP A 69 -6.95 -10.15 18.34
C ASP A 69 -7.80 -8.86 18.20
N GLU A 70 -9.04 -9.03 17.78
CA GLU A 70 -9.98 -7.91 17.59
C GLU A 70 -10.21 -7.11 18.88
N GLU A 71 -10.21 -7.80 20.05
CA GLU A 71 -10.40 -7.15 21.34
C GLU A 71 -9.22 -6.21 21.68
N ALA A 72 -7.99 -6.63 21.37
CA ALA A 72 -6.80 -5.81 21.55
C ALA A 72 -6.82 -4.58 20.63
N ILE A 73 -7.27 -4.74 19.37
CA ILE A 73 -7.44 -3.62 18.43
C ILE A 73 -8.50 -2.64 18.93
N ALA A 74 -9.66 -3.15 19.35
CA ALA A 74 -10.75 -2.34 19.89
C ALA A 74 -10.32 -1.56 21.13
N ALA A 75 -9.56 -2.22 22.03
CA ALA A 75 -9.00 -1.59 23.21
C ALA A 75 -8.00 -0.48 22.88
N ALA A 76 -7.09 -0.72 21.92
CA ALA A 76 -6.13 0.27 21.46
C ALA A 76 -6.80 1.49 20.78
N LEU A 77 -7.91 1.26 20.09
CA LEU A 77 -8.72 2.29 19.48
C LEU A 77 -9.69 2.99 20.46
N GLU A 78 -9.82 2.48 21.68
CA GLU A 78 -10.79 2.97 22.66
C GLU A 78 -12.25 2.91 22.16
N VAL A 79 -12.60 1.82 21.45
CA VAL A 79 -13.94 1.54 20.92
C VAL A 79 -14.52 0.25 21.51
N GLU A 80 -15.83 0.06 21.43
CA GLU A 80 -16.49 -1.16 21.93
C GLU A 80 -16.27 -2.37 21.02
N SER A 81 -16.20 -2.13 19.71
CA SER A 81 -15.96 -3.14 18.68
C SER A 81 -15.32 -2.50 17.44
N VAL A 82 -14.68 -3.32 16.64
CA VAL A 82 -14.12 -2.92 15.36
C VAL A 82 -15.04 -3.43 14.24
N ASP A 83 -15.38 -2.54 13.32
CA ASP A 83 -16.19 -2.86 12.14
C ASP A 83 -15.27 -2.98 10.91
N GLY A 84 -15.69 -3.76 9.92
CA GLY A 84 -14.95 -3.98 8.67
C GLY A 84 -14.26 -5.34 8.62
N ASP A 85 -13.60 -5.59 7.49
CA ASP A 85 -12.91 -6.86 7.25
C ASP A 85 -11.48 -6.81 7.81
N LEU A 86 -11.24 -7.58 8.87
CA LEU A 86 -9.89 -7.78 9.39
C LEU A 86 -9.16 -8.89 8.59
N PRO A 87 -7.86 -8.74 8.35
CA PRO A 87 -7.04 -9.79 7.74
C PRO A 87 -6.88 -10.99 8.69
N ASP A 88 -6.32 -12.08 8.17
CA ASP A 88 -5.90 -13.20 9.02
C ASP A 88 -4.67 -12.81 9.85
N LEU A 89 -4.90 -12.31 11.06
CA LEU A 89 -3.86 -11.87 12.00
C LEU A 89 -3.06 -13.05 12.61
N GLY A 90 -3.26 -14.27 12.12
CA GLY A 90 -2.48 -15.45 12.52
C GLY A 90 -1.25 -15.71 11.65
N ASP A 91 -1.09 -15.00 10.53
CA ASP A 91 0.08 -15.16 9.65
C ASP A 91 1.34 -14.58 10.31
N GLU A 92 2.31 -15.46 10.66
CA GLU A 92 3.53 -15.08 11.36
C GLU A 92 4.54 -14.29 10.49
N ASP A 93 4.38 -14.35 9.17
CA ASP A 93 5.29 -13.71 8.21
C ASP A 93 4.82 -12.31 7.78
N THR A 94 3.67 -11.86 8.28
CA THR A 94 3.05 -10.59 7.91
C THR A 94 2.78 -9.72 9.14
N GLY A 95 3.05 -8.41 9.03
CA GLY A 95 2.52 -7.35 9.88
C GLY A 95 1.48 -6.54 9.09
N TRP A 96 0.65 -5.78 9.77
CA TRP A 96 -0.42 -5.02 9.12
C TRP A 96 -0.49 -3.58 9.60
N LEU A 97 -0.81 -2.68 8.66
CA LEU A 97 -1.32 -1.36 8.99
C LEU A 97 -2.81 -1.35 8.68
N LEU A 98 -3.63 -1.19 9.71
CA LEU A 98 -5.08 -1.07 9.59
C LEU A 98 -5.45 0.41 9.57
N LEU A 99 -5.97 0.91 8.44
CA LEU A 99 -6.45 2.27 8.31
C LEU A 99 -7.86 2.34 8.86
N VAL A 100 -8.10 3.23 9.82
CA VAL A 100 -9.35 3.26 10.59
C VAL A 100 -9.98 4.64 10.57
N ASN A 101 -11.29 4.67 10.32
CA ASN A 101 -12.15 5.83 10.49
C ASN A 101 -13.25 5.53 11.51
N GLY A 102 -13.23 6.23 12.64
CA GLY A 102 -14.12 5.90 13.76
C GLY A 102 -13.77 4.54 14.37
N SER A 103 -14.66 3.56 14.24
CA SER A 103 -14.48 2.15 14.60
C SER A 103 -14.29 1.24 13.38
N THR A 104 -14.33 1.80 12.15
CA THR A 104 -14.37 1.01 10.92
C THR A 104 -12.97 0.94 10.28
N VAL A 105 -12.47 -0.27 10.03
CA VAL A 105 -11.31 -0.51 9.19
C VAL A 105 -11.71 -0.26 7.74
N THR A 106 -11.08 0.74 7.12
CA THR A 106 -11.39 1.18 5.74
C THR A 106 -10.43 0.62 4.72
N ASP A 107 -9.19 0.32 5.13
CA ASP A 107 -8.18 -0.29 4.29
C ASP A 107 -7.15 -1.07 5.14
N VAL A 108 -6.44 -1.99 4.51
CA VAL A 108 -5.41 -2.83 5.14
C VAL A 108 -4.18 -2.86 4.25
N VAL A 109 -3.03 -2.61 4.85
CA VAL A 109 -1.72 -2.77 4.20
C VAL A 109 -1.04 -4.00 4.79
N ASP A 110 -0.89 -5.05 3.99
CA ASP A 110 -0.10 -6.22 4.36
C ASP A 110 1.38 -5.89 4.20
N VAL A 111 2.17 -6.11 5.22
CA VAL A 111 3.60 -5.80 5.23
C VAL A 111 4.39 -7.07 5.49
N PRO A 112 5.09 -7.62 4.48
CA PRO A 112 5.97 -8.78 4.65
C PRO A 112 7.09 -8.46 5.64
N ARG A 113 7.25 -9.26 6.68
CA ARG A 113 8.21 -9.02 7.76
C ARG A 113 9.67 -9.22 7.34
N ASP A 114 9.91 -9.93 6.25
CA ASP A 114 11.23 -10.08 5.63
C ASP A 114 11.68 -8.83 4.85
N GLU A 115 10.75 -7.94 4.50
CA GLU A 115 11.03 -6.64 3.87
C GLU A 115 11.01 -5.52 4.93
N ALA A 116 9.92 -5.45 5.73
CA ALA A 116 9.75 -4.44 6.77
C ALA A 116 9.07 -5.05 8.01
N ASP A 117 9.83 -5.29 9.09
CA ASP A 117 9.27 -5.84 10.32
C ASP A 117 8.67 -4.75 11.20
N LEU A 118 7.34 -4.69 11.21
CA LEU A 118 6.56 -3.82 12.09
C LEU A 118 6.46 -4.38 13.52
N CYS A 119 6.88 -5.63 13.73
CA CYS A 119 6.58 -6.44 14.90
C CYS A 119 7.83 -6.87 15.67
N ALA A 120 8.96 -6.21 15.44
CA ALA A 120 10.21 -6.52 16.13
C ALA A 120 10.21 -6.14 17.62
N GLY A 121 9.22 -5.36 18.08
CA GLY A 121 9.05 -4.96 19.48
C GLY A 121 8.11 -5.90 20.25
N ASP A 122 8.18 -5.82 21.57
CA ASP A 122 7.33 -6.61 22.50
C ASP A 122 5.98 -5.93 22.80
N GLY A 123 5.57 -4.95 21.98
CA GLY A 123 4.38 -4.13 22.20
C GLY A 123 3.08 -4.76 21.71
N GLY A 124 1.96 -4.35 22.30
CA GLY A 124 0.64 -4.56 21.73
C GLY A 124 0.44 -3.68 20.49
N PRO A 125 -0.79 -3.63 19.94
CA PRO A 125 -1.05 -2.81 18.76
C PRO A 125 -0.81 -1.33 19.05
N ASP A 126 0.09 -0.70 18.27
CA ASP A 126 0.35 0.74 18.31
C ASP A 126 -0.67 1.51 17.48
N VAL A 127 -1.05 2.70 17.93
CA VAL A 127 -1.99 3.56 17.21
C VAL A 127 -1.34 4.88 16.84
N LEU A 128 -1.26 5.14 15.53
CA LEU A 128 -0.79 6.41 15.00
C LEU A 128 -1.97 7.29 14.53
N THR A 129 -1.76 8.59 14.58
CA THR A 129 -2.74 9.59 14.12
C THR A 129 -2.09 10.56 13.15
N PRO A 130 -2.86 11.31 12.34
CA PRO A 130 -2.29 12.34 11.45
C PRO A 130 -1.54 13.46 12.20
N GLY A 131 -1.78 13.61 13.50
CA GLY A 131 -1.05 14.57 14.37
C GLY A 131 0.28 14.03 14.89
N SER A 132 0.50 12.71 14.86
CA SER A 132 1.75 12.02 15.19
C SER A 132 1.91 10.80 14.27
N PRO A 133 2.23 11.05 12.98
CA PRO A 133 2.20 10.05 11.94
C PRO A 133 3.57 9.40 11.66
N THR A 134 4.53 9.57 12.57
CA THR A 134 5.93 9.19 12.31
C THR A 134 6.24 7.78 12.84
N MET A 135 7.07 7.09 12.06
CA MET A 135 7.67 5.82 12.44
C MET A 135 9.19 5.90 12.30
N THR A 136 9.90 5.22 13.17
CA THR A 136 11.36 5.06 13.07
C THR A 136 11.70 3.83 12.25
N VAL A 137 12.60 3.99 11.26
CA VAL A 137 13.09 2.93 10.39
C VAL A 137 14.56 2.68 10.65
N THR A 138 14.91 1.44 11.03
CA THR A 138 16.28 1.02 11.30
C THR A 138 16.63 -0.25 10.53
N PRO A 139 17.92 -0.49 10.22
CA PRO A 139 18.34 -1.73 9.59
C PRO A 139 17.92 -2.96 10.39
N GLY A 140 17.35 -3.96 9.73
CA GLY A 140 17.06 -5.26 10.30
C GLY A 140 18.30 -6.16 10.40
N GLU A 141 18.12 -7.37 10.91
CA GLU A 141 19.20 -8.36 11.04
C GLU A 141 19.59 -8.99 9.69
N THR A 142 18.67 -8.97 8.73
CA THR A 142 18.88 -9.48 7.37
C THR A 142 19.19 -8.31 6.43
N ASP A 143 20.18 -8.49 5.55
CA ASP A 143 20.51 -7.47 4.55
C ASP A 143 19.29 -7.15 3.67
N GLY A 144 18.93 -5.88 3.60
CA GLY A 144 17.79 -5.37 2.86
C GLY A 144 16.45 -5.41 3.60
N ALA A 145 16.42 -5.91 4.83
CA ALA A 145 15.24 -5.84 5.69
C ALA A 145 15.30 -4.63 6.62
N TRP A 146 14.16 -4.06 6.94
CA TRP A 146 14.01 -2.94 7.86
C TRP A 146 13.21 -3.33 9.10
N VAL A 147 13.52 -2.72 10.22
CA VAL A 147 12.67 -2.71 11.40
C VAL A 147 11.98 -1.35 11.46
N VAL A 148 10.66 -1.38 11.56
CA VAL A 148 9.82 -0.18 11.57
C VAL A 148 9.02 -0.15 12.86
N SER A 149 9.14 0.92 13.64
CA SER A 149 8.46 1.08 14.92
C SER A 149 7.74 2.41 15.00
N ALA A 150 6.59 2.45 15.66
CA ALA A 150 5.91 3.69 16.03
C ALA A 150 6.76 4.47 17.05
N ASP A 151 6.76 5.82 16.97
CA ASP A 151 7.45 6.71 17.89
C ASP A 151 6.57 7.08 19.08
#